data_dab8d0f398c83b4695c3af88fe560e6a
#
_entry.id   dab8d0f398c83b4695c3af88fe560e6a
#
_cell.length_a   1.000
_cell.length_b   1.000
_cell.length_c   1.000
_cell.angle_alpha   90.00
_cell.angle_beta   90.00
_cell.angle_gamma   90.00
#
_symmetry.space_group_name_H-M   'P 1'
#
loop_
_entity.id
_entity.type
_entity.pdbx_description
1 polymer ?
#
loop_
_entity_poly.entity_id
_entity_poly.type
_entity_poly.pdbx_seq_one_letter_code
_entity_poly.pdbx_strand_id
1 'polypeptide(L)'
;MTKLLPGQVKRVAIIGAGPSGLAAAKYLTAEKSISQVTIYEQRATPGGVWNATPSLTSPSYSIPQITPDTTPAVPLKGDAKDGREGSWDFQSAVYDYLEANIPKPLMNYTDLKFQDETPLFPAHGTVNKYLDAYADDIRGQIRFGTQVLDVQRHRHKAEGGEKVTTWHVKSKVIGTDEEETATYDSVVVANGHYDCAFIPNIKGVEDWHRSYPGSLIHSKNYKRPENYEGKKVVVVGAGVSGIDIANQIAPHAKYPLLLSRRAAKGSSSPLAPEKTSIEDVSEIEEFIVDNRTISFIDGRIETSVDKVIFCTGYLYSYPFLQNLEPTVVTTGYRTENLYLHIFYHPEPTLSFLCLPIRIVPFIIAEVQSALVAHFLAGRLALPSLSERTDWEDRVIQGKGLGKAFHFMGFPEDSHYIDGLVSMREKADGEDEGLGKKAQRWDRKSLWIRENSGKIVAAVRGLDPDAREKIKTLEDAGFRYEGDTK
;
A
#
# COMPACT_ATOMS: atom_id res chain seq x y z
N MET A 1 7.96 17.20 -25.24
CA MET A 1 8.44 15.93 -24.68
C MET A 1 9.56 16.20 -23.68
N THR A 2 9.61 15.44 -22.60
CA THR A 2 10.70 15.46 -21.61
C THR A 2 11.51 14.19 -21.78
N LYS A 3 12.77 14.30 -22.17
CA LYS A 3 13.68 13.17 -22.35
C LYS A 3 15.00 13.47 -21.63
N LEU A 4 15.48 12.51 -20.86
CA LEU A 4 16.80 12.55 -20.26
C LEU A 4 17.85 12.09 -21.28
N LEU A 5 19.07 12.59 -21.13
CA LEU A 5 20.19 12.06 -21.92
C LEU A 5 20.65 10.72 -21.32
N PRO A 6 21.07 9.76 -22.15
CA PRO A 6 21.67 8.53 -21.66
C PRO A 6 22.84 8.82 -20.71
N GLY A 7 22.82 8.23 -19.50
CA GLY A 7 23.84 8.46 -18.48
C GLY A 7 23.73 9.80 -17.73
N GLN A 8 22.68 10.57 -17.94
CA GLN A 8 22.39 11.78 -17.13
C GLN A 8 22.04 11.43 -15.69
N VAL A 9 21.28 10.32 -15.47
CA VAL A 9 20.96 9.77 -14.14
C VAL A 9 21.92 8.62 -13.86
N LYS A 10 22.71 8.73 -12.81
CA LYS A 10 23.69 7.72 -12.35
C LYS A 10 23.39 7.22 -10.95
N ARG A 11 22.86 8.10 -10.08
CA ARG A 11 22.60 7.81 -8.67
C ARG A 11 21.12 7.94 -8.37
N VAL A 12 20.52 6.86 -7.91
CA VAL A 12 19.08 6.82 -7.59
C VAL A 12 18.90 6.44 -6.13
N ALA A 13 18.10 7.23 -5.40
CA ALA A 13 17.60 6.88 -4.08
C ALA A 13 16.21 6.25 -4.20
N ILE A 14 15.97 5.15 -3.48
CA ILE A 14 14.65 4.54 -3.32
C ILE A 14 14.26 4.67 -1.84
N ILE A 15 13.05 5.15 -1.57
CA ILE A 15 12.54 5.31 -0.21
C ILE A 15 11.56 4.17 0.10
N GLY A 16 11.99 3.21 0.92
CA GLY A 16 11.26 2.01 1.32
C GLY A 16 11.74 0.74 0.61
N ALA A 17 11.98 -0.33 1.38
CA ALA A 17 12.28 -1.68 0.91
C ALA A 17 11.08 -2.63 1.04
N GLY A 18 9.87 -2.11 0.80
CA GLY A 18 8.67 -2.90 0.60
C GLY A 18 8.63 -3.51 -0.79
N PRO A 19 7.54 -4.22 -1.15
CA PRO A 19 7.41 -4.88 -2.45
C PRO A 19 7.77 -3.99 -3.65
N SER A 20 7.30 -2.75 -3.68
CA SER A 20 7.54 -1.82 -4.79
C SER A 20 8.99 -1.32 -4.84
N GLY A 21 9.60 -1.04 -3.68
CA GLY A 21 11.00 -0.58 -3.64
C GLY A 21 11.99 -1.68 -4.02
N LEU A 22 11.73 -2.92 -3.62
CA LEU A 22 12.53 -4.08 -4.04
C LEU A 22 12.45 -4.30 -5.56
N ALA A 23 11.24 -4.22 -6.13
CA ALA A 23 11.07 -4.29 -7.58
C ALA A 23 11.84 -3.14 -8.27
N ALA A 24 11.67 -1.89 -7.82
CA ALA A 24 12.38 -0.74 -8.38
C ALA A 24 13.89 -0.94 -8.41
N ALA A 25 14.47 -1.43 -7.31
CA ALA A 25 15.90 -1.65 -7.23
C ALA A 25 16.39 -2.64 -8.28
N LYS A 26 15.70 -3.77 -8.45
CA LYS A 26 16.07 -4.77 -9.47
C LYS A 26 16.00 -4.22 -10.90
N TYR A 27 14.95 -3.44 -11.20
CA TYR A 27 14.79 -2.85 -12.53
C TYR A 27 15.80 -1.75 -12.81
N LEU A 28 16.11 -0.90 -11.82
CA LEU A 28 17.11 0.15 -11.92
C LEU A 28 18.54 -0.42 -12.03
N THR A 29 18.85 -1.43 -11.22
CA THR A 29 20.18 -2.09 -11.25
C THR A 29 20.43 -2.80 -12.59
N ALA A 30 19.38 -3.27 -13.26
CA ALA A 30 19.49 -3.86 -14.58
C ALA A 30 19.84 -2.84 -15.69
N GLU A 31 19.72 -1.53 -15.43
CA GLU A 31 20.09 -0.47 -16.37
C GLU A 31 21.58 -0.14 -16.24
N LYS A 32 22.36 -0.42 -17.27
CA LYS A 32 23.82 -0.20 -17.26
C LYS A 32 24.24 1.26 -17.08
N SER A 33 23.38 2.21 -17.40
CA SER A 33 23.64 3.65 -17.24
C SER A 33 23.53 4.11 -15.79
N ILE A 34 22.84 3.37 -14.93
CA ILE A 34 22.64 3.67 -13.51
C ILE A 34 23.73 2.95 -12.71
N SER A 35 24.65 3.72 -12.14
CA SER A 35 25.83 3.16 -11.46
C SER A 35 25.63 2.92 -9.97
N GLN A 36 24.65 3.58 -9.37
CA GLN A 36 24.37 3.47 -7.93
C GLN A 36 22.88 3.51 -7.65
N VAL A 37 22.38 2.49 -6.96
CA VAL A 37 21.03 2.45 -6.38
C VAL A 37 21.19 2.31 -4.87
N THR A 38 20.55 3.19 -4.11
CA THR A 38 20.54 3.16 -2.64
C THR A 38 19.11 3.08 -2.16
N ILE A 39 18.77 2.07 -1.38
CA ILE A 39 17.44 1.89 -0.80
C ILE A 39 17.51 2.29 0.68
N TYR A 40 16.65 3.20 1.10
CA TYR A 40 16.50 3.58 2.50
C TYR A 40 15.32 2.80 3.10
N GLU A 41 15.59 1.99 4.12
CA GLU A 41 14.55 1.25 4.84
C GLU A 41 14.65 1.54 6.34
N GLN A 42 13.57 2.06 6.90
CA GLN A 42 13.53 2.40 8.33
C GLN A 42 13.50 1.18 9.24
N ARG A 43 13.05 0.01 8.76
CA ARG A 43 13.04 -1.25 9.51
C ARG A 43 14.38 -1.96 9.37
N ALA A 44 14.58 -2.98 10.21
CA ALA A 44 15.77 -3.83 10.17
C ALA A 44 15.70 -4.89 9.06
N THR A 45 14.55 -5.07 8.42
CA THR A 45 14.29 -6.12 7.42
C THR A 45 13.48 -5.57 6.25
N PRO A 46 13.61 -6.15 5.04
CA PRO A 46 12.75 -5.78 3.91
C PRO A 46 11.33 -6.32 4.11
N GLY A 47 10.41 -5.96 3.21
CA GLY A 47 9.04 -6.47 3.20
C GLY A 47 7.98 -5.41 3.48
N GLY A 48 8.36 -4.23 3.96
CA GLY A 48 7.44 -3.09 4.16
C GLY A 48 6.27 -3.44 5.07
N VAL A 49 5.03 -3.26 4.59
CA VAL A 49 3.81 -3.54 5.36
C VAL A 49 3.70 -4.99 5.85
N TRP A 50 4.31 -5.97 5.17
CA TRP A 50 4.26 -7.39 5.54
C TRP A 50 5.08 -7.75 6.77
N ASN A 51 5.90 -6.83 7.28
CA ASN A 51 6.56 -6.97 8.59
C ASN A 51 5.54 -6.81 9.71
N ALA A 52 5.20 -7.91 10.38
CA ALA A 52 4.31 -7.88 11.53
C ALA A 52 5.00 -7.22 12.73
N THR A 53 4.27 -6.36 13.43
CA THR A 53 4.72 -5.73 14.67
C THR A 53 3.83 -6.15 15.85
N PRO A 54 4.36 -6.23 17.07
CA PRO A 54 3.57 -6.50 18.25
C PRO A 54 2.43 -5.50 18.45
N SER A 55 1.48 -5.87 19.29
CA SER A 55 0.43 -4.94 19.73
C SER A 55 1.06 -3.79 20.51
N LEU A 56 0.64 -2.57 20.17
CA LEU A 56 1.05 -1.38 20.89
C LEU A 56 0.07 -1.04 22.00
N THR A 57 0.60 -0.49 23.08
CA THR A 57 -0.21 0.01 24.21
C THR A 57 -0.92 1.32 23.88
N SER A 58 -0.39 2.09 22.91
CA SER A 58 -0.98 3.37 22.51
C SER A 58 -0.95 3.51 20.99
N PRO A 59 -2.02 4.05 20.36
CA PRO A 59 -2.04 4.30 18.93
C PRO A 59 -1.08 5.44 18.55
N SER A 60 -0.50 5.35 17.37
CA SER A 60 0.38 6.38 16.78
C SER A 60 -0.38 7.44 15.97
N TYR A 61 -1.69 7.56 16.14
CA TYR A 61 -2.56 8.48 15.41
C TYR A 61 -3.51 9.23 16.35
N SER A 62 -3.99 10.38 15.92
CA SER A 62 -5.04 11.14 16.63
C SER A 62 -6.44 10.60 16.34
N ILE A 63 -7.40 10.92 17.19
CA ILE A 63 -8.82 10.63 16.97
C ILE A 63 -9.60 11.93 17.15
N PRO A 64 -10.17 12.48 16.06
CA PRO A 64 -10.11 12.02 14.67
C PRO A 64 -8.75 12.20 14.00
N GLN A 65 -8.53 11.51 12.86
CA GLN A 65 -7.37 11.67 11.98
C GLN A 65 -7.86 11.89 10.55
N ILE A 66 -7.92 13.15 10.12
CA ILE A 66 -8.49 13.55 8.83
C ILE A 66 -7.49 14.22 7.88
N THR A 67 -6.27 14.43 8.36
CA THR A 67 -5.17 15.05 7.61
C THR A 67 -3.98 14.10 7.55
N PRO A 68 -3.14 14.19 6.50
CA PRO A 68 -1.89 13.45 6.43
C PRO A 68 -0.94 13.79 7.58
N ASP A 69 -0.11 12.82 7.98
CA ASP A 69 0.97 13.08 8.92
C ASP A 69 2.00 14.03 8.29
N THR A 70 2.42 15.02 9.06
CA THR A 70 3.40 16.03 8.66
C THR A 70 4.78 15.77 9.23
N THR A 71 4.91 14.83 10.14
CA THR A 71 6.18 14.43 10.76
C THR A 71 6.47 12.97 10.44
N PRO A 72 7.75 12.59 10.29
CA PRO A 72 8.13 11.18 10.14
C PRO A 72 7.61 10.32 11.29
N ALA A 73 7.27 9.06 11.00
CA ALA A 73 6.79 8.13 12.00
C ALA A 73 7.84 7.94 13.11
N VAL A 74 7.38 7.86 14.36
CA VAL A 74 8.26 7.62 15.52
C VAL A 74 8.53 6.12 15.62
N PRO A 75 9.82 5.71 15.70
CA PRO A 75 10.15 4.31 15.91
C PRO A 75 9.74 3.84 17.30
N LEU A 76 9.33 2.59 17.37
CA LEU A 76 8.95 1.91 18.60
C LEU A 76 10.13 1.12 19.12
N LYS A 77 10.44 1.27 20.39
CA LYS A 77 11.48 0.46 21.04
C LYS A 77 10.87 -0.86 21.50
N GLY A 78 11.44 -1.96 21.03
CA GLY A 78 11.09 -3.31 21.50
C GLY A 78 11.44 -3.50 22.97
N ASP A 79 10.62 -4.23 23.69
CA ASP A 79 10.85 -4.57 25.10
C ASP A 79 11.33 -6.02 25.27
N ALA A 80 11.82 -6.34 26.48
CA ALA A 80 12.31 -7.68 26.82
C ALA A 80 11.21 -8.75 26.75
N LYS A 81 9.94 -8.38 26.95
CA LYS A 81 8.80 -9.31 26.93
C LYS A 81 8.53 -9.87 25.55
N ASP A 82 8.84 -9.07 24.52
CA ASP A 82 8.69 -9.46 23.12
C ASP A 82 9.95 -10.10 22.53
N GLY A 83 11.01 -10.30 23.33
CA GLY A 83 12.31 -10.81 22.86
C GLY A 83 13.07 -9.87 21.93
N ARG A 84 12.71 -8.58 21.91
CA ARG A 84 13.28 -7.55 21.03
C ARG A 84 13.93 -6.41 21.80
N GLU A 85 14.42 -6.65 22.99
CA GLU A 85 15.08 -5.62 23.78
C GLU A 85 16.19 -4.94 22.99
N GLY A 86 16.14 -3.61 22.91
CA GLY A 86 17.11 -2.81 22.16
C GLY A 86 16.85 -2.70 20.66
N SER A 87 15.87 -3.42 20.08
CA SER A 87 15.47 -3.26 18.68
C SER A 87 14.51 -2.07 18.50
N TRP A 88 14.49 -1.54 17.29
CA TRP A 88 13.54 -0.50 16.87
C TRP A 88 12.66 -1.03 15.74
N ASP A 89 11.39 -0.67 15.75
CA ASP A 89 10.44 -1.05 14.70
C ASP A 89 9.40 0.06 14.48
N PHE A 90 8.59 -0.09 13.44
CA PHE A 90 7.48 0.80 13.11
C PHE A 90 6.18 0.02 13.05
N GLN A 91 5.09 0.61 13.51
CA GLN A 91 3.79 -0.05 13.50
C GLN A 91 3.39 -0.47 12.08
N SER A 92 3.00 -1.73 11.93
CA SER A 92 2.44 -2.29 10.70
C SER A 92 0.94 -2.47 10.80
N ALA A 93 0.26 -2.39 9.64
CA ALA A 93 -1.16 -2.68 9.51
C ALA A 93 -1.49 -4.19 9.52
N VAL A 94 -0.47 -5.05 9.57
CA VAL A 94 -0.63 -6.51 9.62
C VAL A 94 -1.15 -6.96 10.99
N TYR A 95 -2.10 -7.88 10.98
CA TYR A 95 -2.64 -8.58 12.14
C TYR A 95 -2.39 -10.09 12.05
N ASP A 96 -2.45 -10.78 13.17
CA ASP A 96 -1.89 -12.13 13.33
C ASP A 96 -2.49 -13.17 12.38
N TYR A 97 -3.80 -13.07 12.09
CA TYR A 97 -4.49 -13.99 11.18
C TYR A 97 -4.71 -13.42 9.77
N LEU A 98 -3.87 -12.44 9.37
CA LEU A 98 -3.94 -11.91 8.02
C LEU A 98 -3.43 -12.91 6.99
N GLU A 99 -4.28 -13.28 6.06
CA GLU A 99 -3.96 -13.99 4.83
C GLU A 99 -4.08 -13.04 3.64
N ALA A 100 -3.30 -13.25 2.60
CA ALA A 100 -3.44 -12.52 1.35
C ALA A 100 -4.87 -12.68 0.80
N ASN A 101 -5.38 -11.62 0.17
CA ASN A 101 -6.68 -11.61 -0.49
C ASN A 101 -6.56 -11.70 -2.03
N ILE A 102 -5.37 -12.04 -2.50
CA ILE A 102 -5.03 -12.24 -3.91
C ILE A 102 -4.44 -13.65 -4.02
N PRO A 103 -4.91 -14.47 -4.98
CA PRO A 103 -4.33 -15.79 -5.19
C PRO A 103 -2.84 -15.73 -5.53
N LYS A 104 -2.02 -16.60 -4.94
CA LYS A 104 -0.56 -16.59 -5.10
C LYS A 104 -0.05 -16.53 -6.55
N PRO A 105 -0.72 -17.14 -7.56
CA PRO A 105 -0.26 -17.02 -8.94
C PRO A 105 -0.18 -15.58 -9.45
N LEU A 106 -1.06 -14.68 -8.96
CA LEU A 106 -1.03 -13.25 -9.30
C LEU A 106 -0.04 -12.45 -8.44
N MET A 107 0.47 -13.01 -7.36
CA MET A 107 1.43 -12.36 -6.46
C MET A 107 2.88 -12.71 -6.76
N ASN A 108 3.15 -13.53 -7.76
CA ASN A 108 4.53 -13.82 -8.16
C ASN A 108 5.18 -12.61 -8.83
N TYR A 109 6.45 -12.37 -8.51
CA TYR A 109 7.32 -11.59 -9.37
C TYR A 109 7.77 -12.42 -10.58
N THR A 110 8.21 -11.75 -11.63
CA THR A 110 8.64 -12.41 -12.88
C THR A 110 9.78 -13.41 -12.64
N ASP A 111 10.70 -13.11 -11.74
CA ASP A 111 11.91 -13.88 -11.46
C ASP A 111 11.86 -14.67 -10.14
N LEU A 112 10.77 -14.60 -9.40
CA LEU A 112 10.59 -15.41 -8.19
C LEU A 112 9.13 -15.86 -8.05
N LYS A 113 8.92 -17.16 -7.86
CA LYS A 113 7.61 -17.75 -7.60
C LYS A 113 7.48 -18.22 -6.16
N PHE A 114 6.26 -18.19 -5.62
CA PHE A 114 5.97 -18.91 -4.39
C PHE A 114 6.18 -20.41 -4.62
N GLN A 115 6.62 -21.11 -3.57
CA GLN A 115 6.74 -22.58 -3.60
C GLN A 115 5.35 -23.21 -3.83
N ASP A 116 5.30 -24.35 -4.51
CA ASP A 116 4.06 -25.03 -4.84
C ASP A 116 3.27 -25.41 -3.58
N GLU A 117 3.98 -25.75 -2.49
CA GLU A 117 3.39 -26.12 -1.20
C GLU A 117 2.70 -24.95 -0.47
N THR A 118 2.97 -23.70 -0.89
CA THR A 118 2.34 -22.52 -0.29
C THR A 118 0.82 -22.53 -0.51
N PRO A 119 -0.01 -22.24 0.50
CA PRO A 119 -1.44 -22.07 0.32
C PRO A 119 -1.79 -21.05 -0.78
N LEU A 120 -2.95 -21.22 -1.41
CA LEU A 120 -3.43 -20.35 -2.49
C LEU A 120 -3.52 -18.88 -2.06
N PHE A 121 -3.85 -18.65 -0.78
CA PHE A 121 -3.84 -17.36 -0.12
C PHE A 121 -2.82 -17.37 1.03
N PRO A 122 -1.56 -16.99 0.77
CA PRO A 122 -0.50 -17.10 1.78
C PRO A 122 -0.78 -16.23 3.01
N ALA A 123 -0.46 -16.72 4.20
CA ALA A 123 -0.40 -15.92 5.41
C ALA A 123 0.69 -14.85 5.31
N HIS A 124 0.52 -13.72 6.04
CA HIS A 124 1.46 -12.59 5.99
C HIS A 124 2.92 -12.97 6.20
N GLY A 125 3.21 -13.90 7.14
CA GLY A 125 4.57 -14.35 7.40
C GLY A 125 5.21 -15.09 6.22
N THR A 126 4.43 -15.81 5.42
CA THR A 126 4.90 -16.47 4.19
C THR A 126 5.20 -15.43 3.10
N VAL A 127 4.36 -14.40 2.98
CA VAL A 127 4.62 -13.29 2.04
C VAL A 127 5.88 -12.52 2.45
N ASN A 128 6.08 -12.30 3.75
CA ASN A 128 7.29 -11.63 4.25
C ASN A 128 8.55 -12.42 3.91
N LYS A 129 8.58 -13.74 4.14
CA LYS A 129 9.71 -14.62 3.77
C LYS A 129 9.98 -14.62 2.27
N TYR A 130 8.93 -14.58 1.45
CA TYR A 130 9.05 -14.46 0.00
C TYR A 130 9.71 -13.14 -0.41
N LEU A 131 9.35 -12.03 0.21
CA LEU A 131 9.95 -10.71 -0.05
C LEU A 131 11.39 -10.61 0.47
N ASP A 132 11.68 -11.26 1.58
CA ASP A 132 13.06 -11.36 2.11
C ASP A 132 13.97 -12.11 1.13
N ALA A 133 13.52 -13.24 0.59
CA ALA A 133 14.23 -13.97 -0.47
C ALA A 133 14.31 -13.15 -1.78
N TYR A 134 13.28 -12.38 -2.12
CA TYR A 134 13.32 -11.49 -3.29
C TYR A 134 14.37 -10.39 -3.16
N ALA A 135 14.72 -9.99 -1.94
CA ALA A 135 15.72 -8.97 -1.67
C ALA A 135 17.18 -9.45 -1.73
N ASP A 136 17.45 -10.76 -1.80
CA ASP A 136 18.79 -11.33 -1.56
C ASP A 136 19.87 -10.76 -2.47
N ASP A 137 19.64 -10.64 -3.76
CA ASP A 137 20.61 -10.16 -4.74
C ASP A 137 20.83 -8.63 -4.71
N ILE A 138 19.94 -7.89 -4.06
CA ILE A 138 20.03 -6.43 -3.90
C ILE A 138 20.21 -5.99 -2.45
N ARG A 139 20.37 -6.94 -1.51
CA ARG A 139 20.46 -6.65 -0.07
C ARG A 139 21.59 -5.68 0.27
N GLY A 140 22.70 -5.74 -0.43
CA GLY A 140 23.83 -4.81 -0.28
C GLY A 140 23.55 -3.36 -0.67
N GLN A 141 22.42 -3.09 -1.33
CA GLN A 141 21.98 -1.75 -1.70
C GLN A 141 21.05 -1.14 -0.64
N ILE A 142 20.60 -1.93 0.36
CA ILE A 142 19.61 -1.50 1.36
C ILE A 142 20.33 -0.98 2.60
N ARG A 143 20.02 0.25 2.96
CA ARG A 143 20.41 0.88 4.22
C ARG A 143 19.29 0.66 5.24
N PHE A 144 19.34 -0.48 5.93
CA PHE A 144 18.40 -0.82 6.98
C PHE A 144 18.54 0.09 8.21
N GLY A 145 17.46 0.19 9.00
CA GLY A 145 17.43 1.03 10.19
C GLY A 145 17.65 2.51 9.88
N THR A 146 17.38 2.94 8.66
CA THR A 146 17.67 4.31 8.20
C THR A 146 16.38 4.97 7.69
N GLN A 147 15.90 5.97 8.43
CA GLN A 147 14.69 6.74 8.09
C GLN A 147 15.04 7.98 7.29
N VAL A 148 14.35 8.21 6.18
CA VAL A 148 14.43 9.46 5.42
C VAL A 148 13.58 10.53 6.13
N LEU A 149 14.20 11.65 6.43
CA LEU A 149 13.59 12.77 7.14
C LEU A 149 13.13 13.89 6.20
N ASP A 150 13.92 14.17 5.14
CA ASP A 150 13.65 15.25 4.21
C ASP A 150 14.23 14.95 2.83
N VAL A 151 13.55 15.42 1.79
CA VAL A 151 13.98 15.31 0.39
C VAL A 151 13.79 16.67 -0.28
N GLN A 152 14.90 17.30 -0.64
CA GLN A 152 14.92 18.63 -1.23
C GLN A 152 15.35 18.58 -2.69
N ARG A 153 14.62 19.32 -3.53
CA ARG A 153 14.98 19.51 -4.93
C ARG A 153 15.94 20.69 -5.08
N HIS A 154 17.09 20.44 -5.69
CA HIS A 154 18.08 21.46 -6.02
C HIS A 154 18.23 21.61 -7.54
N ARG A 155 18.10 22.84 -8.03
CA ARG A 155 18.29 23.19 -9.43
C ARG A 155 19.56 24.02 -9.57
N HIS A 156 20.47 23.58 -10.42
CA HIS A 156 21.71 24.28 -10.73
C HIS A 156 22.00 24.23 -12.23
N LYS A 157 22.98 25.00 -12.67
CA LYS A 157 23.48 24.93 -14.05
C LYS A 157 24.71 24.04 -14.07
N ALA A 158 24.74 23.05 -14.96
CA ALA A 158 25.93 22.27 -15.28
C ALA A 158 26.98 23.15 -15.98
N GLU A 159 28.21 22.66 -16.10
CA GLU A 159 29.32 23.38 -16.76
C GLU A 159 29.01 23.79 -18.22
N GLY A 160 28.06 23.13 -18.88
CA GLY A 160 27.54 23.48 -20.23
C GLY A 160 26.36 24.47 -20.23
N GLY A 161 25.97 25.03 -19.07
CA GLY A 161 24.82 25.97 -18.96
C GLY A 161 23.45 25.28 -18.93
N GLU A 162 23.39 23.98 -19.06
CA GLU A 162 22.18 23.19 -18.96
C GLU A 162 21.65 23.17 -17.51
N LYS A 163 20.32 23.28 -17.35
CA LYS A 163 19.69 23.18 -16.04
C LYS A 163 19.61 21.72 -15.63
N VAL A 164 20.25 21.38 -14.52
CA VAL A 164 20.24 20.04 -13.91
C VAL A 164 19.53 20.09 -12.60
N THR A 165 18.72 19.07 -12.32
CA THR A 165 18.08 18.85 -11.03
C THR A 165 18.81 17.75 -10.30
N THR A 166 19.08 17.98 -9.00
CA THR A 166 19.54 16.97 -8.06
C THR A 166 18.63 16.95 -6.84
N TRP A 167 18.66 15.85 -6.11
CA TRP A 167 17.87 15.63 -4.92
C TRP A 167 18.77 15.40 -3.71
N HIS A 168 18.59 16.20 -2.67
CA HIS A 168 19.27 16.00 -1.40
C HIS A 168 18.36 15.21 -0.47
N VAL A 169 18.79 14.02 -0.10
CA VAL A 169 18.07 13.12 0.79
C VAL A 169 18.72 13.17 2.15
N LYS A 170 18.01 13.74 3.14
CA LYS A 170 18.41 13.75 4.54
C LYS A 170 17.84 12.51 5.22
N SER A 171 18.69 11.73 5.88
CA SER A 171 18.31 10.51 6.58
C SER A 171 18.92 10.44 7.97
N LYS A 172 18.34 9.61 8.85
CA LYS A 172 18.78 9.36 10.22
C LYS A 172 18.88 7.86 10.48
N VAL A 173 19.95 7.43 11.12
CA VAL A 173 20.07 6.06 11.62
C VAL A 173 19.23 5.93 12.89
N ILE A 174 18.30 4.98 12.89
CA ILE A 174 17.34 4.77 13.98
C ILE A 174 18.07 4.35 15.26
N GLY A 175 17.68 4.98 16.38
CA GLY A 175 18.30 4.73 17.69
C GLY A 175 19.61 5.48 17.93
N THR A 176 20.05 6.31 16.99
CA THR A 176 21.22 7.17 17.13
C THR A 176 20.86 8.64 16.81
N ASP A 177 21.82 9.54 16.99
CA ASP A 177 21.70 10.94 16.53
C ASP A 177 22.42 11.18 15.19
N GLU A 178 22.86 10.11 14.51
CA GLU A 178 23.56 10.21 13.24
C GLU A 178 22.59 10.59 12.12
N GLU A 179 22.80 11.76 11.55
CA GLU A 179 22.10 12.25 10.37
C GLU A 179 23.09 12.42 9.21
N GLU A 180 22.64 12.09 8.02
CA GLU A 180 23.41 12.23 6.79
C GLU A 180 22.57 12.89 5.70
N THR A 181 23.18 13.68 4.85
CA THR A 181 22.58 14.19 3.62
C THR A 181 23.38 13.70 2.42
N ALA A 182 22.74 12.93 1.56
CA ALA A 182 23.32 12.41 0.33
C ALA A 182 22.63 13.03 -0.90
N THR A 183 23.38 13.17 -2.01
CA THR A 183 22.87 13.78 -3.23
C THR A 183 22.64 12.70 -4.29
N TYR A 184 21.47 12.75 -4.93
CA TYR A 184 21.03 11.83 -5.97
C TYR A 184 20.55 12.59 -7.22
N ASP A 185 20.58 11.91 -8.36
CA ASP A 185 20.07 12.44 -9.62
C ASP A 185 18.56 12.17 -9.76
N SER A 186 18.06 11.18 -9.03
CA SER A 186 16.64 10.79 -9.02
C SER A 186 16.23 10.19 -7.67
N VAL A 187 14.94 10.34 -7.33
CA VAL A 187 14.31 9.72 -6.15
C VAL A 187 13.08 8.93 -6.56
N VAL A 188 12.99 7.69 -6.11
CA VAL A 188 11.83 6.81 -6.27
C VAL A 188 11.16 6.62 -4.92
N VAL A 189 9.94 7.10 -4.78
CA VAL A 189 9.14 7.01 -3.55
C VAL A 189 8.37 5.69 -3.57
N ALA A 190 8.73 4.78 -2.69
CA ALA A 190 8.16 3.44 -2.53
C ALA A 190 7.79 3.14 -1.06
N ASN A 191 7.45 4.21 -0.30
CA ASN A 191 7.16 4.16 1.13
C ASN A 191 5.83 3.48 1.49
N GLY A 192 4.99 3.15 0.49
CA GLY A 192 3.65 2.61 0.69
C GLY A 192 2.63 3.68 1.14
N HIS A 193 1.37 3.25 1.30
CA HIS A 193 0.27 4.15 1.68
C HIS A 193 -0.69 3.53 2.73
N TYR A 194 -0.20 2.58 3.54
CA TYR A 194 -0.97 1.96 4.63
C TYR A 194 -0.38 2.31 6.01
N ASP A 195 0.06 3.56 6.17
CA ASP A 195 0.67 4.02 7.42
C ASP A 195 -0.17 5.10 8.13
N CYS A 196 -0.53 6.19 7.46
CA CYS A 196 -1.35 7.26 8.04
C CYS A 196 -2.82 6.83 8.09
N ALA A 197 -3.32 6.46 9.28
CA ALA A 197 -4.69 6.01 9.50
C ALA A 197 -5.69 7.13 9.18
N PHE A 198 -6.83 6.79 8.56
CA PHE A 198 -7.94 7.73 8.38
C PHE A 198 -9.07 7.42 9.38
N ILE A 199 -9.34 8.33 10.29
CA ILE A 199 -10.46 8.25 11.23
C ILE A 199 -11.34 9.48 11.03
N PRO A 200 -12.59 9.29 10.55
CA PRO A 200 -13.47 10.42 10.24
C PRO A 200 -13.84 11.23 11.49
N ASN A 201 -14.02 12.53 11.29
CA ASN A 201 -14.54 13.41 12.33
C ASN A 201 -16.06 13.28 12.41
N ILE A 202 -16.52 12.34 13.23
CA ILE A 202 -17.95 12.11 13.53
C ILE A 202 -18.29 12.89 14.80
N LYS A 203 -19.51 13.46 14.85
CA LYS A 203 -19.98 14.20 16.03
C LYS A 203 -19.78 13.40 17.31
N GLY A 204 -19.16 14.02 18.33
CA GLY A 204 -18.90 13.41 19.64
C GLY A 204 -17.72 12.44 19.74
N VAL A 205 -17.02 12.17 18.62
CA VAL A 205 -15.90 11.18 18.61
C VAL A 205 -14.75 11.54 19.55
N GLU A 206 -14.42 12.84 19.66
CA GLU A 206 -13.35 13.32 20.54
C GLU A 206 -13.73 13.16 22.04
N ASP A 207 -14.95 13.54 22.41
CA ASP A 207 -15.46 13.42 23.77
C ASP A 207 -15.57 11.96 24.19
N TRP A 208 -16.03 11.09 23.28
CA TRP A 208 -16.02 9.65 23.48
C TRP A 208 -14.60 9.10 23.70
N HIS A 209 -13.66 9.47 22.84
CA HIS A 209 -12.26 9.02 22.96
C HIS A 209 -11.64 9.43 24.30
N ARG A 210 -11.91 10.65 24.75
CA ARG A 210 -11.45 11.18 26.03
C ARG A 210 -12.10 10.47 27.22
N SER A 211 -13.38 10.16 27.14
CA SER A 211 -14.15 9.51 28.21
C SER A 211 -13.87 8.01 28.30
N TYR A 212 -13.60 7.36 27.18
CA TYR A 212 -13.37 5.92 27.09
C TYR A 212 -12.07 5.59 26.34
N PRO A 213 -10.89 5.86 26.95
CA PRO A 213 -9.61 5.61 26.31
C PRO A 213 -9.49 4.15 25.83
N GLY A 214 -9.02 3.96 24.61
CA GLY A 214 -8.83 2.65 24.01
C GLY A 214 -10.10 1.95 23.52
N SER A 215 -11.30 2.58 23.63
CA SER A 215 -12.55 2.04 23.06
C SER A 215 -12.61 2.23 21.55
N LEU A 216 -12.01 3.29 21.01
CA LEU A 216 -11.88 3.58 19.59
C LEU A 216 -10.49 3.20 19.09
N ILE A 217 -10.42 2.39 18.06
CA ILE A 217 -9.17 2.03 17.40
C ILE A 217 -9.33 2.07 15.87
N HIS A 218 -8.23 2.27 15.16
CA HIS A 218 -8.16 2.00 13.72
C HIS A 218 -7.73 0.54 13.48
N SER A 219 -8.10 -0.05 12.34
CA SER A 219 -7.70 -1.41 11.93
C SER A 219 -6.19 -1.64 11.96
N LYS A 220 -5.38 -0.59 11.85
CA LYS A 220 -3.91 -0.62 12.03
C LYS A 220 -3.50 -1.19 13.42
N ASN A 221 -4.34 -0.99 14.46
CA ASN A 221 -4.10 -1.48 15.82
C ASN A 221 -4.83 -2.80 16.13
N TYR A 222 -5.63 -3.32 15.22
CA TYR A 222 -6.21 -4.65 15.36
C TYR A 222 -5.10 -5.71 15.28
N LYS A 223 -5.12 -6.71 16.16
CA LYS A 223 -4.14 -7.81 16.15
C LYS A 223 -4.80 -9.18 16.19
N ARG A 224 -5.71 -9.42 17.14
CA ARG A 224 -6.32 -10.73 17.37
C ARG A 224 -7.79 -10.61 17.72
N PRO A 225 -8.64 -11.53 17.25
CA PRO A 225 -10.07 -11.54 17.55
C PRO A 225 -10.37 -11.85 19.04
N GLU A 226 -9.53 -12.63 19.72
CA GLU A 226 -9.72 -13.00 21.14
C GLU A 226 -9.72 -11.78 22.06
N ASN A 227 -9.11 -10.68 21.66
CA ASN A 227 -9.14 -9.41 22.41
C ASN A 227 -10.55 -8.81 22.51
N TYR A 228 -11.52 -9.35 21.79
CA TYR A 228 -12.90 -8.86 21.71
C TYR A 228 -13.92 -9.82 22.33
N GLU A 229 -13.47 -10.83 23.08
CA GLU A 229 -14.33 -11.81 23.74
C GLU A 229 -15.40 -11.14 24.59
N GLY A 230 -16.67 -11.46 24.34
CA GLY A 230 -17.83 -10.95 25.05
C GLY A 230 -18.11 -9.45 24.92
N LYS A 231 -17.37 -8.71 24.10
CA LYS A 231 -17.51 -7.25 23.90
C LYS A 231 -18.55 -6.93 22.84
N LYS A 232 -19.31 -5.86 23.04
CA LYS A 232 -20.17 -5.28 22.03
C LYS A 232 -19.30 -4.43 21.08
N VAL A 233 -19.17 -4.88 19.84
CA VAL A 233 -18.24 -4.31 18.86
C VAL A 233 -18.97 -3.74 17.66
N VAL A 234 -18.54 -2.55 17.22
CA VAL A 234 -18.92 -1.94 15.94
C VAL A 234 -17.68 -1.85 15.06
N VAL A 235 -17.74 -2.46 13.88
CA VAL A 235 -16.73 -2.31 12.83
C VAL A 235 -17.21 -1.27 11.83
N VAL A 236 -16.43 -0.22 11.56
CA VAL A 236 -16.80 0.89 10.68
C VAL A 236 -16.06 0.76 9.36
N GLY A 237 -16.80 0.53 8.27
CA GLY A 237 -16.27 0.37 6.92
C GLY A 237 -16.26 -1.09 6.46
N ALA A 238 -16.90 -1.36 5.32
CA ALA A 238 -17.04 -2.67 4.70
C ALA A 238 -16.07 -2.86 3.51
N GLY A 239 -14.86 -2.34 3.62
CA GLY A 239 -13.74 -2.67 2.72
C GLY A 239 -13.18 -4.06 3.04
N VAL A 240 -12.11 -4.47 2.32
CA VAL A 240 -11.47 -5.78 2.49
C VAL A 240 -11.11 -6.04 3.96
N SER A 241 -10.41 -5.09 4.62
CA SER A 241 -10.03 -5.25 6.02
C SER A 241 -11.24 -5.27 6.97
N GLY A 242 -12.28 -4.45 6.69
CA GLY A 242 -13.45 -4.38 7.56
C GLY A 242 -14.23 -5.68 7.58
N ILE A 243 -14.44 -6.29 6.42
CA ILE A 243 -15.13 -7.57 6.30
C ILE A 243 -14.29 -8.71 6.92
N ASP A 244 -12.98 -8.73 6.63
CA ASP A 244 -12.09 -9.77 7.16
C ASP A 244 -12.03 -9.72 8.70
N ILE A 245 -11.82 -8.52 9.27
CA ILE A 245 -11.78 -8.30 10.72
C ILE A 245 -13.14 -8.62 11.37
N ALA A 246 -14.25 -8.21 10.75
CA ALA A 246 -15.58 -8.52 11.26
C ALA A 246 -15.82 -10.04 11.30
N ASN A 247 -15.45 -10.77 10.26
CA ASN A 247 -15.57 -12.22 10.23
C ASN A 247 -14.70 -12.91 11.29
N GLN A 248 -13.49 -12.40 11.55
CA GLN A 248 -12.62 -12.93 12.60
C GLN A 248 -13.19 -12.66 14.00
N ILE A 249 -13.71 -11.47 14.26
CA ILE A 249 -14.22 -11.06 15.56
C ILE A 249 -15.59 -11.68 15.89
N ALA A 250 -16.45 -11.90 14.90
CA ALA A 250 -17.83 -12.30 15.11
C ALA A 250 -18.03 -13.56 15.97
N PRO A 251 -17.16 -14.60 15.94
CA PRO A 251 -17.26 -15.74 16.85
C PRO A 251 -16.95 -15.43 18.31
N HIS A 252 -16.25 -14.32 18.59
CA HIS A 252 -15.75 -13.93 19.92
C HIS A 252 -16.59 -12.81 20.55
N ALA A 253 -17.10 -11.90 19.72
CA ALA A 253 -17.82 -10.72 20.19
C ALA A 253 -19.22 -11.09 20.73
N LYS A 254 -19.79 -10.16 21.51
CA LYS A 254 -21.20 -10.23 21.91
C LYS A 254 -22.08 -10.12 20.66
N TYR A 255 -23.00 -11.04 20.52
CA TYR A 255 -23.96 -11.10 19.39
C TYR A 255 -24.98 -9.95 19.43
N PRO A 256 -25.36 -9.33 18.31
CA PRO A 256 -24.66 -9.40 17.03
C PRO A 256 -23.43 -8.46 17.00
N LEU A 257 -22.41 -8.79 16.19
CA LEU A 257 -21.39 -7.83 15.81
C LEU A 257 -21.99 -6.86 14.77
N LEU A 258 -21.79 -5.56 14.96
CA LEU A 258 -22.33 -4.55 14.06
C LEU A 258 -21.30 -4.14 13.01
N LEU A 259 -21.67 -4.19 11.71
CA LEU A 259 -20.85 -3.72 10.60
C LEU A 259 -21.47 -2.46 9.98
N SER A 260 -20.93 -1.29 10.35
CA SER A 260 -21.38 0.01 9.83
C SER A 260 -20.82 0.27 8.44
N ARG A 261 -21.71 0.54 7.47
CA ARG A 261 -21.33 0.82 6.09
C ARG A 261 -22.27 1.82 5.42
N ARG A 262 -21.74 2.53 4.43
CA ARG A 262 -22.56 3.34 3.54
C ARG A 262 -23.58 2.47 2.84
N ALA A 263 -24.82 2.91 2.81
CA ALA A 263 -25.85 2.25 2.00
C ALA A 263 -25.41 2.28 0.54
N ALA A 264 -24.91 1.18 0.05
CA ALA A 264 -24.53 1.04 -1.35
C ALA A 264 -25.80 0.73 -2.13
N LYS A 265 -26.25 1.63 -3.01
CA LYS A 265 -27.21 1.29 -4.05
C LYS A 265 -26.59 0.15 -4.91
N GLY A 266 -27.01 -1.09 -4.67
CA GLY A 266 -26.75 -2.22 -5.55
C GLY A 266 -25.37 -2.91 -5.45
N SER A 267 -24.58 -2.72 -4.40
CA SER A 267 -23.29 -3.39 -4.21
C SER A 267 -23.37 -4.49 -3.14
N SER A 268 -23.56 -5.73 -3.56
CA SER A 268 -23.15 -6.88 -2.75
C SER A 268 -21.61 -6.94 -2.79
N SER A 269 -20.94 -6.73 -1.65
CA SER A 269 -19.53 -7.07 -1.56
C SER A 269 -19.36 -8.56 -1.79
N PRO A 270 -18.44 -9.04 -2.66
CA PRO A 270 -18.17 -10.46 -2.84
C PRO A 270 -17.68 -11.17 -1.56
N LEU A 271 -17.38 -10.39 -0.52
CA LEU A 271 -16.99 -10.86 0.80
C LEU A 271 -18.10 -10.67 1.85
N ALA A 272 -19.38 -10.65 1.44
CA ALA A 272 -20.49 -10.53 2.39
C ALA A 272 -20.37 -11.60 3.48
N PRO A 273 -20.64 -11.24 4.76
CA PRO A 273 -20.56 -12.20 5.85
C PRO A 273 -21.57 -13.33 5.63
N GLU A 274 -21.08 -14.55 5.46
CA GLU A 274 -21.91 -15.74 5.31
C GLU A 274 -22.59 -16.18 6.61
N LYS A 275 -22.32 -15.50 7.74
CA LYS A 275 -22.80 -15.91 9.07
C LYS A 275 -23.78 -14.92 9.68
N THR A 276 -24.84 -15.45 10.21
CA THR A 276 -25.92 -14.79 10.96
C THR A 276 -25.48 -13.99 12.20
N SER A 277 -24.19 -13.98 12.51
CA SER A 277 -23.60 -13.30 13.67
C SER A 277 -23.16 -11.84 13.41
N ILE A 278 -23.19 -11.38 12.15
CA ILE A 278 -22.87 -10.00 11.77
C ILE A 278 -24.12 -9.32 11.25
N GLU A 279 -24.42 -8.14 11.78
CA GLU A 279 -25.54 -7.32 11.37
C GLU A 279 -25.05 -6.04 10.69
N ASP A 280 -25.52 -5.80 9.47
CA ASP A 280 -25.26 -4.54 8.76
C ASP A 280 -26.07 -3.41 9.37
N VAL A 281 -25.38 -2.31 9.66
CA VAL A 281 -25.99 -1.06 10.14
C VAL A 281 -25.54 0.11 9.25
N SER A 282 -26.31 1.19 9.26
CA SER A 282 -25.99 2.42 8.52
C SER A 282 -24.75 3.12 9.07
N GLU A 283 -24.38 4.26 8.49
CA GLU A 283 -23.26 5.08 8.98
C GLU A 283 -23.57 5.63 10.38
N ILE A 284 -22.52 5.75 11.20
CA ILE A 284 -22.62 6.39 12.50
C ILE A 284 -22.87 7.90 12.31
N GLU A 285 -23.90 8.43 12.97
CA GLU A 285 -24.23 9.84 13.01
C GLU A 285 -23.54 10.55 14.18
N GLU A 286 -23.58 9.95 15.37
CA GLU A 286 -23.06 10.58 16.61
C GLU A 286 -22.57 9.56 17.62
N PHE A 287 -21.49 9.92 18.32
CA PHE A 287 -20.99 9.28 19.51
C PHE A 287 -21.49 10.04 20.75
N ILE A 288 -22.27 9.39 21.59
CA ILE A 288 -22.86 9.96 22.80
C ILE A 288 -22.19 9.31 24.02
N VAL A 289 -21.50 10.12 24.84
CA VAL A 289 -20.74 9.62 26.00
C VAL A 289 -21.63 8.88 26.99
N ASP A 290 -22.86 9.39 27.24
CA ASP A 290 -23.77 8.74 28.17
C ASP A 290 -24.08 7.30 27.72
N ASN A 291 -23.89 6.38 28.66
CA ASN A 291 -24.11 4.94 28.49
C ASN A 291 -23.40 4.32 27.26
N ARG A 292 -22.29 4.91 26.78
CA ARG A 292 -21.58 4.48 25.58
C ARG A 292 -22.51 4.25 24.39
N THR A 293 -23.27 5.30 24.04
CA THR A 293 -24.33 5.24 23.04
C THR A 293 -23.83 5.70 21.66
N ILE A 294 -24.19 4.97 20.62
CA ILE A 294 -23.97 5.36 19.22
C ILE A 294 -25.32 5.51 18.53
N SER A 295 -25.56 6.66 17.88
CA SER A 295 -26.68 6.83 16.95
C SER A 295 -26.21 6.65 15.51
N PHE A 296 -27.10 6.11 14.69
CA PHE A 296 -26.89 5.87 13.26
C PHE A 296 -27.83 6.73 12.43
N ILE A 297 -27.44 7.05 11.20
CA ILE A 297 -28.20 7.96 10.30
C ILE A 297 -29.62 7.47 9.96
N ASP A 298 -29.93 6.20 10.17
CA ASP A 298 -31.28 5.62 9.99
C ASP A 298 -32.15 5.71 11.26
N GLY A 299 -31.66 6.36 12.32
CA GLY A 299 -32.34 6.52 13.60
C GLY A 299 -32.15 5.38 14.58
N ARG A 300 -31.41 4.33 14.24
CA ARG A 300 -31.02 3.26 15.17
C ARG A 300 -30.14 3.81 16.30
N ILE A 301 -30.30 3.30 17.49
CA ILE A 301 -29.49 3.64 18.67
C ILE A 301 -28.95 2.35 19.29
N GLU A 302 -27.65 2.35 19.55
CA GLU A 302 -26.96 1.25 20.23
C GLU A 302 -26.29 1.77 21.50
N THR A 303 -26.54 1.13 22.62
CA THR A 303 -25.98 1.50 23.94
C THR A 303 -24.96 0.49 24.42
N SER A 304 -24.15 0.86 25.41
CA SER A 304 -23.14 -0.01 26.02
C SER A 304 -22.16 -0.60 25.01
N VAL A 305 -21.76 0.20 24.01
CA VAL A 305 -20.77 -0.23 23.03
C VAL A 305 -19.38 -0.23 23.65
N ASP A 306 -18.69 -1.36 23.62
CA ASP A 306 -17.39 -1.52 24.24
C ASP A 306 -16.22 -1.11 23.35
N LYS A 307 -16.32 -1.41 22.05
CA LYS A 307 -15.27 -1.17 21.06
C LYS A 307 -15.82 -0.71 19.72
N VAL A 308 -15.11 0.23 19.10
CA VAL A 308 -15.33 0.62 17.71
C VAL A 308 -14.01 0.49 16.94
N ILE A 309 -14.03 -0.21 15.81
CA ILE A 309 -12.86 -0.44 14.96
C ILE A 309 -13.08 0.28 13.64
N PHE A 310 -12.32 1.34 13.40
CA PHE A 310 -12.35 2.07 12.14
C PHE A 310 -11.53 1.31 11.07
N CYS A 311 -12.21 0.68 10.14
CA CYS A 311 -11.65 0.07 8.93
C CYS A 311 -11.82 1.02 7.73
N THR A 312 -11.58 2.30 7.94
CA THR A 312 -11.87 3.42 7.03
C THR A 312 -10.72 3.73 6.06
N GLY A 313 -9.67 2.89 6.12
CA GLY A 313 -8.50 2.99 5.25
C GLY A 313 -7.51 4.05 5.70
N TYR A 314 -6.68 4.51 4.76
CA TYR A 314 -5.51 5.34 5.04
C TYR A 314 -5.52 6.59 4.17
N LEU A 315 -4.68 7.56 4.57
CA LEU A 315 -4.33 8.73 3.79
C LEU A 315 -2.94 8.55 3.17
N TYR A 316 -2.74 9.10 1.97
CA TYR A 316 -1.40 9.27 1.42
C TYR A 316 -0.65 10.30 2.25
N SER A 317 0.58 9.98 2.63
CA SER A 317 1.40 10.84 3.49
C SER A 317 2.87 10.72 3.11
N TYR A 318 3.53 11.88 2.98
CA TYR A 318 4.94 12.00 2.61
C TYR A 318 5.62 13.04 3.50
N PRO A 319 5.84 12.75 4.78
CA PRO A 319 6.42 13.72 5.72
C PRO A 319 7.78 14.28 5.27
N PHE A 320 8.52 13.50 4.50
CA PHE A 320 9.83 13.88 3.96
C PHE A 320 9.75 14.74 2.68
N LEU A 321 8.56 15.04 2.16
CA LEU A 321 8.34 15.90 0.97
C LEU A 321 7.56 17.18 1.30
N GLN A 322 7.45 17.57 2.55
CA GLN A 322 6.64 18.73 2.97
C GLN A 322 7.08 20.04 2.29
N ASN A 323 8.37 20.17 2.00
CA ASN A 323 8.96 21.37 1.39
C ASN A 323 8.94 21.32 -0.15
N LEU A 324 8.28 20.32 -0.75
CA LEU A 324 8.19 20.19 -2.20
C LEU A 324 7.12 21.11 -2.78
N GLU A 325 7.51 21.96 -3.76
CA GLU A 325 6.60 22.84 -4.46
C GLU A 325 6.62 22.56 -5.99
N PRO A 326 5.41 22.38 -6.61
CA PRO A 326 4.09 22.20 -5.97
C PRO A 326 4.02 20.92 -5.14
N THR A 327 3.22 20.97 -4.08
CA THR A 327 3.07 19.81 -3.17
C THR A 327 2.48 18.59 -3.86
N VAL A 328 2.80 17.40 -3.35
CA VAL A 328 2.24 16.12 -3.83
C VAL A 328 1.09 15.62 -2.98
N VAL A 329 0.78 16.29 -1.87
CA VAL A 329 -0.35 15.92 -1.01
C VAL A 329 -0.91 17.11 -0.28
N THR A 330 -2.25 17.24 -0.28
CA THR A 330 -3.00 18.25 0.50
C THR A 330 -3.90 17.59 1.51
N THR A 331 -4.94 16.89 1.06
CA THR A 331 -5.91 16.21 1.93
C THR A 331 -5.51 14.78 2.30
N GLY A 332 -4.55 14.19 1.60
CA GLY A 332 -4.18 12.79 1.74
C GLY A 332 -5.12 11.80 1.03
N TYR A 333 -6.19 12.27 0.40
CA TYR A 333 -7.09 11.37 -0.34
C TYR A 333 -6.49 10.88 -1.65
N ARG A 334 -5.55 11.63 -2.22
CA ARG A 334 -4.79 11.28 -3.41
C ARG A 334 -3.37 11.86 -3.35
N THR A 335 -2.49 11.34 -4.16
CA THR A 335 -1.21 11.96 -4.49
C THR A 335 -1.42 12.81 -5.74
N GLU A 336 -0.93 14.04 -5.73
CA GLU A 336 -1.22 15.11 -6.67
C GLU A 336 -0.03 15.42 -7.55
N ASN A 337 -0.28 16.08 -8.69
CA ASN A 337 0.75 16.50 -9.64
C ASN A 337 1.54 15.32 -10.25
N LEU A 338 0.85 14.21 -10.56
CA LEU A 338 1.47 13.01 -11.11
C LEU A 338 0.91 12.62 -12.49
N TYR A 339 1.81 12.25 -13.38
CA TYR A 339 1.49 11.58 -14.64
C TYR A 339 1.53 10.05 -14.45
N LEU A 340 0.50 9.35 -14.92
CA LEU A 340 0.34 7.89 -14.83
C LEU A 340 0.40 7.34 -13.38
N HIS A 341 0.05 8.14 -12.37
CA HIS A 341 0.25 7.81 -10.96
C HIS A 341 1.72 7.49 -10.59
N ILE A 342 2.68 7.97 -11.40
CA ILE A 342 4.11 7.66 -11.29
C ILE A 342 4.96 8.93 -11.24
N PHE A 343 4.98 9.70 -12.33
CA PHE A 343 5.96 10.75 -12.55
C PHE A 343 5.49 12.11 -12.04
N TYR A 344 6.26 12.74 -11.17
CA TYR A 344 5.95 14.08 -10.71
C TYR A 344 6.06 15.09 -11.88
N HIS A 345 4.99 15.83 -12.14
CA HIS A 345 4.88 16.69 -13.33
C HIS A 345 6.03 17.68 -13.51
N PRO A 346 6.39 18.46 -12.44
CA PRO A 346 7.40 19.49 -12.60
C PRO A 346 8.82 18.95 -12.75
N GLU A 347 9.07 17.71 -12.24
CA GLU A 347 10.40 17.09 -12.25
C GLU A 347 10.27 15.56 -12.22
N PRO A 348 10.20 14.92 -13.38
CA PRO A 348 9.95 13.46 -13.46
C PRO A 348 11.08 12.57 -12.94
N THR A 349 12.22 13.14 -12.55
CA THR A 349 13.25 12.43 -11.78
C THR A 349 12.81 12.13 -10.33
N LEU A 350 11.67 12.68 -9.89
CA LEU A 350 10.92 12.21 -8.74
C LEU A 350 9.74 11.34 -9.23
N SER A 351 9.69 10.10 -8.77
CA SER A 351 8.63 9.15 -9.14
C SER A 351 8.09 8.41 -7.94
N PHE A 352 6.85 7.93 -8.06
CA PHE A 352 6.09 7.24 -7.03
C PHE A 352 5.65 5.87 -7.54
N LEU A 353 5.63 4.86 -6.67
CA LEU A 353 5.25 3.51 -7.06
C LEU A 353 4.07 2.98 -6.24
N CYS A 354 3.24 2.19 -6.90
CA CYS A 354 2.11 1.46 -6.31
C CYS A 354 1.12 2.35 -5.56
N LEU A 355 0.82 3.54 -6.11
CA LEU A 355 -0.23 4.41 -5.57
C LEU A 355 -1.64 3.91 -5.86
N PRO A 356 -1.96 3.30 -7.03
CA PRO A 356 -3.29 2.77 -7.27
C PRO A 356 -3.71 1.74 -6.23
N ILE A 357 -5.02 1.72 -5.92
CA ILE A 357 -5.64 0.80 -4.95
C ILE A 357 -6.66 -0.10 -5.64
N ARG A 358 -6.97 -1.27 -5.04
CA ARG A 358 -7.74 -2.37 -5.63
C ARG A 358 -7.06 -3.02 -6.83
N ILE A 359 -5.76 -2.98 -6.85
CA ILE A 359 -4.87 -3.59 -7.84
C ILE A 359 -4.25 -4.88 -7.31
N VAL A 360 -3.47 -5.54 -8.16
CA VAL A 360 -2.50 -6.57 -7.76
C VAL A 360 -1.13 -5.91 -7.63
N PRO A 361 -0.62 -5.64 -6.40
CA PRO A 361 0.50 -4.73 -6.20
C PRO A 361 1.83 -5.19 -6.83
N PHE A 362 2.13 -6.50 -6.83
CA PHE A 362 3.45 -6.98 -7.24
C PHE A 362 3.71 -6.77 -8.74
N ILE A 363 2.77 -7.14 -9.60
CA ILE A 363 2.91 -6.87 -11.03
C ILE A 363 2.89 -5.38 -11.35
N ILE A 364 2.06 -4.59 -10.66
CA ILE A 364 2.05 -3.13 -10.81
C ILE A 364 3.41 -2.55 -10.43
N ALA A 365 4.03 -3.04 -9.35
CA ALA A 365 5.38 -2.63 -8.96
C ALA A 365 6.40 -2.92 -10.08
N GLU A 366 6.35 -4.09 -10.72
CA GLU A 366 7.25 -4.43 -11.81
C GLU A 366 7.05 -3.55 -13.04
N VAL A 367 5.81 -3.39 -13.51
CA VAL A 367 5.56 -2.61 -14.74
C VAL A 367 5.86 -1.14 -14.56
N GLN A 368 5.55 -0.56 -13.40
CA GLN A 368 5.91 0.82 -13.06
C GLN A 368 7.43 0.98 -12.93
N SER A 369 8.10 0.05 -12.26
CA SER A 369 9.56 0.07 -12.10
C SER A 369 10.28 -0.05 -13.45
N ALA A 370 9.80 -0.90 -14.35
CA ALA A 370 10.34 -1.02 -15.70
C ALA A 370 10.23 0.29 -16.48
N LEU A 371 9.08 0.99 -16.37
CA LEU A 371 8.88 2.26 -17.06
C LEU A 371 9.76 3.37 -16.47
N VAL A 372 9.86 3.45 -15.12
CA VAL A 372 10.73 4.40 -14.43
C VAL A 372 12.19 4.17 -14.79
N ALA A 373 12.67 2.92 -14.74
CA ALA A 373 14.05 2.59 -15.10
C ALA A 373 14.36 2.98 -16.55
N HIS A 374 13.43 2.74 -17.47
CA HIS A 374 13.56 3.13 -18.88
C HIS A 374 13.68 4.64 -19.08
N PHE A 375 12.85 5.41 -18.37
CA PHE A 375 12.90 6.87 -18.39
C PHE A 375 14.23 7.38 -17.83
N LEU A 376 14.64 6.89 -16.64
CA LEU A 376 15.87 7.34 -15.98
C LEU A 376 17.14 6.94 -16.77
N ALA A 377 17.09 5.84 -17.50
CA ALA A 377 18.17 5.45 -18.41
C ALA A 377 18.26 6.32 -19.70
N GLY A 378 17.31 7.25 -19.91
CA GLY A 378 17.25 8.11 -21.09
C GLY A 378 16.70 7.43 -22.34
N ARG A 379 16.10 6.23 -22.20
CA ARG A 379 15.53 5.45 -23.32
C ARG A 379 14.06 5.77 -23.60
N LEU A 380 13.32 6.31 -22.63
CA LEU A 380 11.92 6.72 -22.76
C LEU A 380 11.82 8.25 -22.76
N ALA A 381 11.00 8.81 -23.64
CA ALA A 381 10.57 10.21 -23.60
C ALA A 381 9.15 10.29 -22.99
N LEU A 382 8.97 11.13 -21.99
CA LEU A 382 7.64 11.46 -21.47
C LEU A 382 6.99 12.58 -22.31
N PRO A 383 5.66 12.66 -22.35
CA PRO A 383 4.94 13.79 -22.93
C PRO A 383 5.38 15.13 -22.36
N SER A 384 5.02 16.23 -23.00
CA SER A 384 5.23 17.58 -22.46
C SER A 384 4.55 17.77 -21.11
N LEU A 385 4.95 18.81 -20.37
CA LEU A 385 4.31 19.13 -19.09
C LEU A 385 2.79 19.34 -19.25
N SER A 386 2.38 20.06 -20.30
CA SER A 386 0.95 20.29 -20.58
C SER A 386 0.21 18.96 -20.78
N GLU A 387 0.71 18.07 -21.64
CA GLU A 387 0.05 16.78 -21.91
C GLU A 387 -0.04 15.89 -20.64
N ARG A 388 0.96 15.98 -19.75
CA ARG A 388 0.94 15.27 -18.47
C ARG A 388 -0.11 15.84 -17.51
N THR A 389 -0.22 17.17 -17.45
CA THR A 389 -1.25 17.85 -16.66
C THR A 389 -2.64 17.54 -17.20
N ASP A 390 -2.83 17.60 -18.52
CA ASP A 390 -4.10 17.25 -19.17
C ASP A 390 -4.52 15.80 -18.88
N TRP A 391 -3.55 14.89 -18.71
CA TRP A 391 -3.84 13.51 -18.31
C TRP A 391 -4.41 13.46 -16.88
N GLU A 392 -3.79 14.16 -15.93
CA GLU A 392 -4.27 14.22 -14.54
C GLU A 392 -5.67 14.85 -14.47
N ASP A 393 -5.90 15.93 -15.22
CA ASP A 393 -7.20 16.62 -15.31
C ASP A 393 -8.31 15.69 -15.83
N ARG A 394 -8.01 14.86 -16.85
CA ARG A 394 -8.97 13.85 -17.32
C ARG A 394 -9.30 12.81 -16.28
N VAL A 395 -8.32 12.35 -15.51
CA VAL A 395 -8.58 11.42 -14.40
C VAL A 395 -9.42 12.09 -13.31
N ILE A 396 -9.14 13.35 -12.98
CA ILE A 396 -9.95 14.14 -12.03
C ILE A 396 -11.40 14.29 -12.52
N GLN A 397 -11.59 14.60 -13.80
CA GLN A 397 -12.94 14.72 -14.40
C GLN A 397 -13.73 13.41 -14.30
N GLY A 398 -13.06 12.26 -14.49
CA GLY A 398 -13.70 10.95 -14.43
C GLY A 398 -13.91 10.39 -13.02
N LYS A 399 -12.99 10.63 -12.10
CA LYS A 399 -12.95 9.99 -10.77
C LYS A 399 -13.08 10.96 -9.60
N GLY A 400 -12.99 12.27 -9.85
CA GLY A 400 -13.00 13.31 -8.82
C GLY A 400 -11.69 13.46 -8.07
N LEU A 401 -11.67 14.41 -7.12
CA LEU A 401 -10.51 14.79 -6.31
C LEU A 401 -10.30 13.89 -5.06
N GLY A 402 -11.21 12.97 -4.80
CA GLY A 402 -11.22 12.14 -3.60
C GLY A 402 -10.45 10.84 -3.77
N LYS A 403 -10.66 9.91 -2.82
CA LYS A 403 -10.01 8.58 -2.77
C LYS A 403 -10.23 7.76 -4.06
N ALA A 404 -11.28 8.02 -4.83
CA ALA A 404 -11.57 7.33 -6.08
C ALA A 404 -10.53 7.60 -7.18
N PHE A 405 -9.76 8.70 -7.10
CA PHE A 405 -8.73 9.06 -8.07
C PHE A 405 -7.74 7.92 -8.35
N HIS A 406 -7.31 7.21 -7.29
CA HIS A 406 -6.39 6.08 -7.40
C HIS A 406 -7.08 4.70 -7.46
N PHE A 407 -8.42 4.62 -7.46
CA PHE A 407 -9.10 3.33 -7.61
C PHE A 407 -8.92 2.78 -9.02
N MET A 408 -8.49 1.53 -9.10
CA MET A 408 -8.17 0.86 -10.36
C MET A 408 -8.54 -0.63 -10.24
N GLY A 409 -9.85 -0.93 -10.26
CA GLY A 409 -10.31 -2.32 -10.24
C GLY A 409 -10.19 -2.98 -11.62
N PHE A 410 -10.45 -4.29 -11.69
CA PHE A 410 -10.55 -4.99 -12.97
C PHE A 410 -11.78 -4.51 -13.76
N PRO A 411 -11.66 -4.27 -15.09
CA PRO A 411 -10.49 -4.51 -15.96
C PRO A 411 -9.50 -3.35 -16.07
N GLU A 412 -9.70 -2.23 -15.36
CA GLU A 412 -8.88 -1.02 -15.50
C GLU A 412 -7.40 -1.29 -15.17
N ASP A 413 -7.13 -2.12 -14.14
CA ASP A 413 -5.75 -2.47 -13.76
C ASP A 413 -5.03 -3.27 -14.86
N SER A 414 -5.73 -4.15 -15.57
CA SER A 414 -5.14 -4.87 -16.72
C SER A 414 -4.83 -3.93 -17.89
N HIS A 415 -5.74 -3.01 -18.21
CA HIS A 415 -5.50 -2.01 -19.25
C HIS A 415 -4.34 -1.07 -18.90
N TYR A 416 -4.19 -0.73 -17.61
CA TYR A 416 -3.08 0.07 -17.13
C TYR A 416 -1.74 -0.66 -17.30
N ILE A 417 -1.66 -1.94 -16.91
CA ILE A 417 -0.49 -2.80 -17.12
C ILE A 417 -0.12 -2.83 -18.61
N ASP A 418 -1.09 -3.12 -19.49
CA ASP A 418 -0.88 -3.18 -20.94
C ASP A 418 -0.41 -1.85 -21.51
N GLY A 419 -0.96 -0.74 -21.03
CA GLY A 419 -0.57 0.61 -21.41
C GLY A 419 0.89 0.91 -21.08
N LEU A 420 1.33 0.63 -19.84
CA LEU A 420 2.71 0.87 -19.40
C LEU A 420 3.71 -0.01 -20.15
N VAL A 421 3.39 -1.31 -20.33
CA VAL A 421 4.26 -2.22 -21.08
C VAL A 421 4.36 -1.79 -22.55
N SER A 422 3.25 -1.39 -23.17
CA SER A 422 3.24 -0.90 -24.54
C SER A 422 4.04 0.39 -24.74
N MET A 423 3.99 1.32 -23.76
CA MET A 423 4.82 2.53 -23.80
C MET A 423 6.30 2.20 -23.79
N ARG A 424 6.70 1.26 -22.93
CA ARG A 424 8.07 0.80 -22.83
C ARG A 424 8.53 0.11 -24.12
N GLU A 425 7.76 -0.85 -24.65
CA GLU A 425 8.09 -1.58 -25.88
C GLU A 425 8.26 -0.67 -27.09
N LYS A 426 7.40 0.35 -27.24
CA LYS A 426 7.53 1.36 -28.28
C LYS A 426 8.82 2.19 -28.16
N ALA A 427 9.32 2.37 -26.95
CA ALA A 427 10.55 3.12 -26.70
C ALA A 427 11.81 2.26 -26.87
N ASP A 428 11.73 0.94 -26.70
CA ASP A 428 12.87 0.01 -26.86
C ASP A 428 13.44 0.03 -28.29
N GLY A 429 12.61 0.11 -29.34
CA GLY A 429 13.06 0.11 -30.72
C GLY A 429 14.05 -1.01 -31.02
N GLU A 430 15.25 -0.65 -31.49
CA GLU A 430 16.36 -1.59 -31.78
C GLU A 430 17.15 -2.02 -30.52
N ASP A 431 16.93 -1.37 -29.37
CA ASP A 431 17.60 -1.67 -28.09
C ASP A 431 16.95 -2.85 -27.34
N GLU A 432 16.38 -3.82 -28.06
CA GLU A 432 15.86 -5.05 -27.50
C GLU A 432 16.95 -5.81 -26.72
N GLY A 433 16.81 -5.86 -25.42
CA GLY A 433 17.73 -6.63 -24.55
C GLY A 433 18.41 -5.83 -23.46
N LEU A 434 18.27 -4.52 -23.42
CA LEU A 434 18.74 -3.69 -22.33
C LEU A 434 17.68 -3.60 -21.20
N GLY A 435 18.14 -3.68 -19.96
CA GLY A 435 17.30 -3.61 -18.77
C GLY A 435 16.43 -4.85 -18.54
N LYS A 436 15.72 -4.85 -17.43
CA LYS A 436 14.80 -5.94 -17.03
C LYS A 436 13.40 -5.67 -17.64
N LYS A 437 12.79 -6.71 -18.22
CA LYS A 437 11.46 -6.62 -18.85
C LYS A 437 10.37 -7.00 -17.86
N ALA A 438 9.36 -6.15 -17.69
CA ALA A 438 8.12 -6.50 -17.02
C ALA A 438 7.17 -7.17 -18.01
N GLN A 439 6.34 -8.07 -17.52
CA GLN A 439 5.41 -8.86 -18.33
C GLN A 439 3.98 -8.35 -18.20
N ARG A 440 3.18 -8.57 -19.24
CA ARG A 440 1.72 -8.47 -19.18
C ARG A 440 1.15 -9.70 -18.48
N TRP A 441 -0.09 -9.59 -18.02
CA TRP A 441 -0.85 -10.78 -17.70
C TRP A 441 -1.12 -11.61 -18.94
N ASP A 442 -0.88 -12.90 -18.83
CA ASP A 442 -1.37 -13.89 -19.80
C ASP A 442 -2.86 -14.12 -19.62
N ARG A 443 -3.48 -14.90 -20.54
CA ARG A 443 -4.91 -15.19 -20.50
C ARG A 443 -5.35 -15.87 -19.20
N LYS A 444 -4.51 -16.75 -18.64
CA LYS A 444 -4.80 -17.42 -17.37
C LYS A 444 -4.80 -16.42 -16.21
N SER A 445 -3.83 -15.53 -16.14
CA SER A 445 -3.75 -14.48 -15.13
C SER A 445 -4.93 -13.50 -15.20
N LEU A 446 -5.33 -13.09 -16.41
CA LEU A 446 -6.52 -12.27 -16.61
C LEU A 446 -7.80 -12.98 -16.10
N TRP A 447 -7.97 -14.26 -16.44
CA TRP A 447 -9.09 -15.04 -15.96
C TRP A 447 -9.09 -15.19 -14.42
N ILE A 448 -7.92 -15.44 -13.80
CA ILE A 448 -7.78 -15.49 -12.34
C ILE A 448 -8.17 -14.14 -11.74
N ARG A 449 -7.69 -13.03 -12.33
CA ARG A 449 -7.99 -11.68 -11.85
C ARG A 449 -9.47 -11.35 -11.90
N GLU A 450 -10.12 -11.67 -12.99
CA GLU A 450 -11.58 -11.51 -13.19
C GLU A 450 -12.39 -12.31 -12.17
N ASN A 451 -11.97 -13.54 -11.88
CA ASN A 451 -12.65 -14.43 -10.94
C ASN A 451 -12.14 -14.33 -9.50
N SER A 452 -11.20 -13.42 -9.19
CA SER A 452 -10.58 -13.34 -7.86
C SER A 452 -11.58 -13.24 -6.72
N GLY A 453 -12.65 -12.47 -6.88
CA GLY A 453 -13.70 -12.35 -5.86
C GLY A 453 -14.40 -13.68 -5.56
N LYS A 454 -14.71 -14.48 -6.58
CA LYS A 454 -15.35 -15.80 -6.42
C LYS A 454 -14.40 -16.80 -5.77
N ILE A 455 -13.11 -16.78 -6.18
CA ILE A 455 -12.07 -17.66 -5.63
C ILE A 455 -11.85 -17.35 -4.14
N VAL A 456 -11.75 -16.06 -3.79
CA VAL A 456 -11.62 -15.62 -2.39
C VAL A 456 -12.84 -16.09 -1.58
N ALA A 457 -14.06 -15.86 -2.06
CA ALA A 457 -15.26 -16.25 -1.35
C ALA A 457 -15.33 -17.77 -1.09
N ALA A 458 -15.00 -18.58 -2.10
CA ALA A 458 -15.01 -20.04 -1.98
C ALA A 458 -14.00 -20.53 -0.91
N VAL A 459 -12.80 -19.97 -0.86
CA VAL A 459 -11.77 -20.40 0.10
C VAL A 459 -12.03 -19.82 1.50
N ARG A 460 -12.45 -18.55 1.60
CA ARG A 460 -12.71 -17.90 2.89
C ARG A 460 -13.90 -18.50 3.65
N GLY A 461 -14.85 -19.15 2.96
CA GLY A 461 -15.95 -19.90 3.58
C GLY A 461 -15.51 -21.19 4.30
N LEU A 462 -14.28 -21.66 4.07
CA LEU A 462 -13.73 -22.85 4.71
C LEU A 462 -13.15 -22.53 6.10
N ASP A 463 -13.05 -23.56 6.96
CA ASP A 463 -12.29 -23.44 8.22
C ASP A 463 -10.78 -23.25 7.96
N PRO A 464 -10.01 -22.71 8.94
CA PRO A 464 -8.59 -22.41 8.75
C PRO A 464 -7.74 -23.61 8.31
N ASP A 465 -7.98 -24.81 8.89
CA ASP A 465 -7.23 -26.02 8.56
C ASP A 465 -7.50 -26.51 7.13
N ALA A 466 -8.73 -26.34 6.66
CA ALA A 466 -9.10 -26.63 5.29
C ALA A 466 -8.46 -25.63 4.31
N ARG A 467 -8.42 -24.33 4.66
CA ARG A 467 -7.79 -23.31 3.82
C ARG A 467 -6.30 -23.56 3.60
N GLU A 468 -5.58 -24.01 4.62
CA GLU A 468 -4.14 -24.35 4.49
C GLU A 468 -3.88 -25.46 3.46
N LYS A 469 -4.84 -26.34 3.21
CA LYS A 469 -4.75 -27.44 2.25
C LYS A 469 -5.03 -27.01 0.81
N ILE A 470 -5.68 -25.88 0.60
CA ILE A 470 -5.97 -25.33 -0.72
C ILE A 470 -4.70 -24.65 -1.26
N LYS A 471 -4.02 -25.27 -2.20
CA LYS A 471 -2.75 -24.80 -2.75
C LYS A 471 -2.84 -24.32 -4.19
N THR A 472 -3.83 -24.84 -4.92
CA THR A 472 -4.08 -24.57 -6.34
C THR A 472 -5.49 -24.01 -6.56
N LEU A 473 -5.75 -23.52 -7.76
CA LEU A 473 -7.09 -23.11 -8.17
C LEU A 473 -8.03 -24.29 -8.24
N GLU A 474 -7.49 -25.42 -8.68
CA GLU A 474 -8.20 -26.69 -8.81
C GLU A 474 -8.66 -27.21 -7.44
N ASP A 475 -7.83 -27.11 -6.40
CA ASP A 475 -8.22 -27.44 -5.03
C ASP A 475 -9.38 -26.58 -4.53
N ALA A 476 -9.43 -25.32 -4.99
CA ALA A 476 -10.52 -24.37 -4.69
C ALA A 476 -11.76 -24.59 -5.58
N GLY A 477 -11.75 -25.58 -6.47
CA GLY A 477 -12.85 -25.88 -7.40
C GLY A 477 -12.89 -25.01 -8.65
N PHE A 478 -11.79 -24.30 -8.98
CA PHE A 478 -11.69 -23.43 -10.16
C PHE A 478 -10.72 -24.01 -11.18
N ARG A 479 -11.18 -24.14 -12.42
CA ARG A 479 -10.37 -24.64 -13.52
C ARG A 479 -10.37 -23.64 -14.68
N TYR A 480 -9.18 -23.24 -15.10
CA TYR A 480 -9.02 -22.48 -16.35
C TYR A 480 -9.03 -23.47 -17.51
N GLU A 481 -10.09 -23.44 -18.29
CA GLU A 481 -10.21 -24.22 -19.53
C GLU A 481 -9.56 -23.46 -20.68
N GLY A 482 -8.26 -23.27 -20.70
CA GLY A 482 -7.56 -22.50 -21.73
C GLY A 482 -8.22 -22.57 -23.11
N ASP A 483 -7.88 -21.67 -24.03
CA ASP A 483 -8.47 -21.67 -25.37
C ASP A 483 -8.37 -23.06 -26.00
N THR A 484 -9.46 -23.84 -25.86
CA THR A 484 -9.71 -24.93 -26.76
C THR A 484 -10.00 -24.34 -28.13
N LYS A 485 -8.92 -23.91 -28.82
CA LYS A 485 -8.82 -23.89 -30.30
C LYS A 485 -7.41 -23.47 -30.71
#